data_cf1b9f3ed2d9293fbda3170641c6640e
#
_entry.id   cf1b9f3ed2d9293fbda3170641c6640e
#
_cell.length_a   1.000
_cell.length_b   1.000
_cell.length_c   1.000
_cell.angle_alpha   90.00
_cell.angle_beta   90.00
_cell.angle_gamma   90.00
#
_symmetry.space_group_name_H-M   'P 1'
#
loop_
_entity.id
_entity.type
_entity.pdbx_description
1 polymer ?
#
loop_
_entity_poly.entity_id
_entity_poly.type
_entity_poly.pdbx_seq_one_letter_code
_entity_poly.pdbx_strand_id
1 'polypeptide(L)'
;VTPFNGNLLEYVDNCLLPQNSVEKVQDFQDVFSGINMGDCLLFIDTLDTAFDIDVKSYPQRGISNPENESVIKGPQEGFIENFRTNTAILRRIVNNENLVIETIPVGKISKTKCGVCYLQNIANSDLVSEAKYRLNNLDIDSLLSTGQLEQLIETDEGFGIPQVLSTERPDKCAKYLFQGRVVILVNGNPYAIILPATIEDFLFSPEDTNLRPLFANFLRSVRILATLITLLLPGIYMAISNFHQEILPTPLLFSILAARANVPFPVTFEILLMEISFELIREANLRVPSLIGSSIGIVGALILGDAAVNAGIVSPTLIIIVAITGIASFTIPDFSFGFHVRVFRFWFIALGSTAGFLGIGAGLFIYVSMICSLKSFGVPYTTPIAPDVNSHGNGMYVSPIWKQEYRASFISPKKQKAQAKISMKWKSGKKEP
;
A
#
# COMPACT_ATOMS: atom_id res chain seq x y z
N VAL A 1 22.96 -7.85 -54.19
CA VAL A 1 22.19 -6.74 -53.63
C VAL A 1 21.11 -6.41 -54.64
N THR A 2 19.91 -6.86 -54.40
CA THR A 2 18.74 -6.53 -55.24
C THR A 2 18.40 -5.08 -55.03
N PRO A 3 18.18 -4.25 -56.06
CA PRO A 3 17.76 -2.88 -55.92
C PRO A 3 16.40 -2.82 -55.23
N PHE A 4 16.33 -2.13 -54.14
CA PHE A 4 15.10 -1.95 -53.35
C PHE A 4 14.20 -0.93 -54.04
N ASN A 5 13.02 -1.38 -54.51
CA ASN A 5 12.02 -0.53 -55.18
C ASN A 5 10.87 -0.10 -54.25
N GLY A 6 11.10 -0.05 -52.94
CA GLY A 6 10.10 0.30 -51.92
C GLY A 6 10.44 1.58 -51.13
N ASN A 7 9.58 1.93 -50.21
CA ASN A 7 9.81 3.04 -49.29
C ASN A 7 10.96 2.71 -48.34
N LEU A 8 12.08 3.45 -48.42
CA LEU A 8 13.29 3.22 -47.64
C LEU A 8 12.99 3.25 -46.13
N LEU A 9 12.10 4.10 -45.69
CA LEU A 9 11.68 4.26 -44.31
C LEU A 9 11.02 2.98 -43.76
N GLU A 10 10.11 2.35 -44.52
CA GLU A 10 9.49 1.08 -44.16
C GLU A 10 10.45 -0.11 -44.17
N TYR A 11 11.40 -0.08 -45.07
CA TYR A 11 12.42 -1.14 -45.13
C TYR A 11 13.36 -1.10 -43.93
N VAL A 12 13.78 0.09 -43.51
CA VAL A 12 14.64 0.25 -42.33
C VAL A 12 13.89 -0.17 -41.08
N ASP A 13 12.67 0.28 -40.92
CA ASP A 13 11.82 -0.02 -39.75
C ASP A 13 11.50 -1.51 -39.60
N ASN A 14 11.08 -2.16 -40.70
CA ASN A 14 10.57 -3.51 -40.66
C ASN A 14 11.61 -4.60 -40.93
N CYS A 15 12.72 -4.28 -41.61
CA CYS A 15 13.68 -5.30 -42.10
C CYS A 15 15.11 -5.15 -41.59
N LEU A 16 15.57 -3.93 -41.30
CA LEU A 16 16.97 -3.71 -40.91
C LEU A 16 17.17 -3.60 -39.41
N LEU A 17 16.18 -3.12 -38.66
CA LEU A 17 16.30 -2.92 -37.22
C LEU A 17 15.71 -4.13 -36.46
N PRO A 18 16.54 -5.00 -35.88
CA PRO A 18 16.08 -6.20 -35.16
C PRO A 18 15.53 -5.90 -33.76
N GLN A 19 15.40 -4.65 -33.39
CA GLN A 19 14.97 -4.22 -32.06
C GLN A 19 13.45 -4.02 -32.00
N ASN A 20 12.84 -4.45 -30.89
CA ASN A 20 11.39 -4.35 -30.68
C ASN A 20 10.90 -2.96 -30.28
N SER A 21 11.78 -2.01 -30.07
CA SER A 21 11.44 -0.63 -29.65
C SER A 21 12.26 0.35 -30.50
N VAL A 22 11.63 0.75 -31.60
CA VAL A 22 12.15 1.77 -32.49
C VAL A 22 11.07 2.84 -32.58
N GLU A 23 11.40 4.07 -32.22
CA GLU A 23 10.52 5.22 -32.34
C GLU A 23 11.03 6.13 -33.48
N LYS A 24 10.12 6.71 -34.26
CA LYS A 24 10.45 7.65 -35.32
C LYS A 24 10.43 9.06 -34.76
N VAL A 25 11.55 9.75 -34.89
CA VAL A 25 11.76 11.08 -34.32
C VAL A 25 12.07 12.07 -35.42
N GLN A 26 11.40 13.22 -35.41
CA GLN A 26 11.60 14.30 -36.40
C GLN A 26 12.12 15.60 -35.77
N ASP A 27 11.93 15.75 -34.43
CA ASP A 27 12.35 16.96 -33.73
C ASP A 27 13.70 16.73 -33.01
N PHE A 28 14.57 17.72 -33.08
CA PHE A 28 15.86 17.70 -32.37
C PHE A 28 15.71 17.63 -30.85
N GLN A 29 14.61 18.13 -30.27
CA GLN A 29 14.38 18.01 -28.83
C GLN A 29 14.19 16.55 -28.41
N ASP A 30 13.47 15.76 -29.21
CA ASP A 30 13.27 14.33 -28.95
C ASP A 30 14.56 13.54 -29.18
N VAL A 31 15.35 13.94 -30.23
CA VAL A 31 16.69 13.40 -30.47
C VAL A 31 17.61 13.58 -29.25
N PHE A 32 17.69 14.79 -28.69
CA PHE A 32 18.50 15.04 -27.50
C PHE A 32 17.96 14.30 -26.27
N SER A 33 16.65 14.15 -26.16
CA SER A 33 16.02 13.38 -25.09
C SER A 33 16.41 11.90 -25.15
N GLY A 34 16.38 11.29 -26.35
CA GLY A 34 16.82 9.91 -26.59
C GLY A 34 18.29 9.69 -26.22
N ILE A 35 19.19 10.57 -26.70
CA ILE A 35 20.63 10.50 -26.38
C ILE A 35 20.84 10.59 -24.86
N ASN A 36 20.22 11.54 -24.20
CA ASN A 36 20.35 11.70 -22.73
C ASN A 36 19.80 10.50 -21.95
N MET A 37 18.86 9.76 -22.53
CA MET A 37 18.33 8.51 -21.96
C MET A 37 19.20 7.29 -22.27
N GLY A 38 20.24 7.44 -23.12
CA GLY A 38 21.15 6.37 -23.53
C GLY A 38 20.63 5.52 -24.69
N ASP A 39 19.74 6.05 -25.51
CA ASP A 39 19.28 5.42 -26.73
C ASP A 39 20.26 5.61 -27.89
N CYS A 40 20.22 4.76 -28.88
CA CYS A 40 20.99 4.87 -30.10
C CYS A 40 20.14 5.53 -31.19
N LEU A 41 20.59 6.66 -31.70
CA LEU A 41 19.93 7.36 -32.80
C LEU A 41 20.56 7.03 -34.13
N LEU A 42 19.75 6.50 -35.03
CA LEU A 42 20.15 6.20 -36.40
C LEU A 42 19.63 7.28 -37.35
N PHE A 43 20.54 8.03 -37.94
CA PHE A 43 20.25 8.95 -39.02
C PHE A 43 20.62 8.29 -40.37
N ILE A 44 19.74 8.38 -41.34
CA ILE A 44 19.94 7.83 -42.67
C ILE A 44 19.89 8.98 -43.65
N ASP A 45 20.91 9.09 -44.48
CA ASP A 45 20.94 10.08 -45.55
C ASP A 45 19.69 9.92 -46.45
N THR A 46 19.11 11.01 -46.86
CA THR A 46 17.85 11.08 -47.66
C THR A 46 16.55 10.89 -46.88
N LEU A 47 16.55 10.67 -45.55
CA LEU A 47 15.35 10.62 -44.72
C LEU A 47 15.27 11.82 -43.78
N ASP A 48 14.08 12.44 -43.68
CA ASP A 48 13.80 13.55 -42.76
C ASP A 48 13.44 13.05 -41.35
N THR A 49 13.61 11.75 -41.11
CA THR A 49 13.22 11.07 -39.85
C THR A 49 14.40 10.28 -39.32
N ALA A 50 14.76 10.47 -38.07
CA ALA A 50 15.70 9.62 -37.33
C ALA A 50 14.98 8.47 -36.64
N PHE A 51 15.68 7.38 -36.42
CA PHE A 51 15.19 6.24 -35.65
C PHE A 51 15.83 6.26 -34.27
N ASP A 52 15.01 6.38 -33.22
CA ASP A 52 15.44 6.22 -31.84
C ASP A 52 15.31 4.74 -31.46
N ILE A 53 16.45 4.13 -31.19
CA ILE A 53 16.57 2.69 -30.93
C ILE A 53 16.96 2.51 -29.47
N ASP A 54 16.09 1.87 -28.70
CA ASP A 54 16.39 1.55 -27.31
C ASP A 54 17.39 0.37 -27.24
N VAL A 55 18.66 0.71 -27.02
CA VAL A 55 19.77 -0.24 -26.83
C VAL A 55 20.31 -0.26 -25.40
N LYS A 56 19.58 0.34 -24.48
CA LYS A 56 20.00 0.47 -23.10
C LYS A 56 20.19 -0.88 -22.42
N SER A 57 21.35 -1.08 -21.84
CA SER A 57 21.66 -2.23 -21.01
C SER A 57 22.28 -1.76 -19.69
N TYR A 58 21.46 -1.10 -18.85
CA TYR A 58 21.93 -0.76 -17.52
C TYR A 58 22.01 -2.01 -16.64
N PRO A 59 23.00 -2.10 -15.73
CA PRO A 59 22.99 -3.10 -14.67
C PRO A 59 21.69 -2.97 -13.89
N GLN A 60 20.92 -4.06 -13.81
CA GLN A 60 19.63 -4.08 -13.14
C GLN A 60 19.64 -5.12 -12.04
N ARG A 61 18.94 -4.82 -10.94
CA ARG A 61 18.65 -5.83 -9.95
C ARG A 61 17.81 -6.94 -10.59
N GLY A 62 18.16 -8.19 -10.38
CA GLY A 62 17.32 -9.31 -10.80
C GLY A 62 15.98 -9.29 -10.08
N ILE A 63 14.96 -9.95 -10.66
CA ILE A 63 13.68 -10.16 -10.00
C ILE A 63 13.95 -10.91 -8.70
N SER A 64 13.56 -10.32 -7.57
CA SER A 64 13.75 -10.85 -6.22
C SER A 64 12.42 -10.92 -5.47
N ASN A 65 12.45 -11.53 -4.30
CA ASN A 65 11.29 -11.54 -3.42
C ASN A 65 10.95 -10.10 -2.95
N PRO A 66 9.66 -9.80 -2.73
CA PRO A 66 9.25 -8.56 -2.09
C PRO A 66 9.87 -8.47 -0.69
N GLU A 67 10.50 -7.35 -0.36
CA GLU A 67 11.20 -7.19 0.92
C GLU A 67 10.20 -6.92 2.07
N ASN A 68 9.17 -6.10 1.81
CA ASN A 68 8.23 -5.66 2.83
C ASN A 68 6.90 -6.43 2.82
N GLU A 69 6.53 -7.05 1.72
CA GLU A 69 5.28 -7.82 1.58
C GLU A 69 5.57 -9.33 1.37
N SER A 70 6.43 -9.92 2.20
CA SER A 70 6.75 -11.35 2.11
C SER A 70 5.53 -12.23 2.43
N VAL A 71 5.41 -13.37 1.73
CA VAL A 71 4.38 -14.38 1.97
C VAL A 71 5.00 -15.76 2.09
N ILE A 72 4.41 -16.59 2.97
CA ILE A 72 4.85 -17.98 3.14
C ILE A 72 4.37 -18.83 1.97
N LYS A 73 3.12 -18.61 1.51
CA LYS A 73 2.52 -19.39 0.42
C LYS A 73 1.94 -18.43 -0.63
N GLY A 74 2.53 -18.45 -1.81
CA GLY A 74 2.09 -17.62 -2.94
C GLY A 74 3.24 -17.24 -3.86
N PRO A 75 2.99 -16.44 -4.89
CA PRO A 75 4.04 -15.89 -5.74
C PRO A 75 5.05 -15.11 -4.92
N GLN A 76 6.32 -15.21 -5.26
CA GLN A 76 7.42 -14.55 -4.53
C GLN A 76 8.18 -13.56 -5.42
N GLU A 77 7.62 -13.20 -6.56
CA GLU A 77 8.20 -12.18 -7.43
C GLU A 77 7.77 -10.79 -6.99
N GLY A 78 8.73 -9.87 -6.88
CA GLY A 78 8.52 -8.46 -6.63
C GLY A 78 8.80 -7.62 -7.88
N PHE A 79 8.26 -6.39 -7.90
CA PHE A 79 8.66 -5.38 -8.87
C PHE A 79 10.10 -4.92 -8.64
N ILE A 80 10.71 -4.41 -9.68
CA ILE A 80 12.05 -3.82 -9.67
C ILE A 80 12.00 -2.35 -10.12
N GLU A 81 13.13 -1.68 -10.14
CA GLU A 81 13.21 -0.27 -10.54
C GLU A 81 12.95 -0.05 -12.04
N ASN A 82 13.13 -1.10 -12.86
CA ASN A 82 12.97 -0.99 -14.30
C ASN A 82 11.52 -1.07 -14.75
N PHE A 83 11.01 0.01 -15.34
CA PHE A 83 9.63 0.14 -15.83
C PHE A 83 9.25 -0.95 -16.86
N ARG A 84 10.14 -1.24 -17.82
CA ARG A 84 9.88 -2.28 -18.85
C ARG A 84 9.72 -3.66 -18.25
N THR A 85 10.62 -4.01 -17.34
CA THR A 85 10.54 -5.31 -16.65
C THR A 85 9.23 -5.42 -15.86
N ASN A 86 8.84 -4.36 -15.14
CA ASN A 86 7.59 -4.33 -14.37
C ASN A 86 6.36 -4.48 -15.27
N THR A 87 6.32 -3.79 -16.40
CA THR A 87 5.22 -3.95 -17.36
C THR A 87 5.20 -5.35 -18.00
N ALA A 88 6.35 -5.95 -18.27
CA ALA A 88 6.45 -7.31 -18.80
C ALA A 88 5.97 -8.36 -17.77
N ILE A 89 6.36 -8.22 -16.50
CA ILE A 89 5.87 -9.07 -15.40
C ILE A 89 4.34 -8.99 -15.32
N LEU A 90 3.80 -7.77 -15.32
CA LEU A 90 2.36 -7.55 -15.22
C LEU A 90 1.61 -8.17 -16.43
N ARG A 91 2.13 -7.99 -17.65
CA ARG A 91 1.58 -8.61 -18.88
C ARG A 91 1.62 -10.13 -18.82
N ARG A 92 2.69 -10.72 -18.29
CA ARG A 92 2.82 -12.17 -18.13
C ARG A 92 1.76 -12.72 -17.15
N ILE A 93 1.51 -12.04 -16.05
CA ILE A 93 0.54 -12.49 -15.02
C ILE A 93 -0.89 -12.29 -15.50
N VAL A 94 -1.20 -11.11 -16.06
CA VAL A 94 -2.56 -10.78 -16.51
C VAL A 94 -2.92 -11.51 -17.80
N ASN A 95 -1.98 -11.68 -18.71
CA ASN A 95 -2.08 -12.39 -20.00
C ASN A 95 -3.43 -12.17 -20.71
N ASN A 96 -3.80 -10.91 -20.92
CA ASN A 96 -5.06 -10.53 -21.54
C ASN A 96 -4.85 -9.39 -22.54
N GLU A 97 -5.44 -9.50 -23.72
CA GLU A 97 -5.38 -8.51 -24.80
C GLU A 97 -5.96 -7.13 -24.43
N ASN A 98 -6.91 -7.12 -23.47
CA ASN A 98 -7.53 -5.89 -22.98
C ASN A 98 -6.68 -5.16 -21.90
N LEU A 99 -5.49 -5.65 -21.59
CA LEU A 99 -4.58 -4.95 -20.70
C LEU A 99 -3.93 -3.79 -21.44
N VAL A 100 -4.34 -2.60 -21.08
CA VAL A 100 -3.78 -1.34 -21.59
C VAL A 100 -2.78 -0.80 -20.60
N ILE A 101 -1.63 -0.35 -21.10
CA ILE A 101 -0.60 0.33 -20.33
C ILE A 101 -0.27 1.61 -21.10
N GLU A 102 -0.72 2.75 -20.58
CA GLU A 102 -0.45 4.05 -21.17
C GLU A 102 0.62 4.78 -20.38
N THR A 103 1.62 5.26 -21.06
CA THR A 103 2.74 5.96 -20.43
C THR A 103 2.51 7.47 -20.47
N ILE A 104 2.55 8.10 -19.30
CA ILE A 104 2.45 9.55 -19.13
C ILE A 104 3.76 10.03 -18.50
N PRO A 105 4.49 10.95 -19.13
CA PRO A 105 5.68 11.54 -18.52
C PRO A 105 5.25 12.59 -17.48
N VAL A 106 5.77 12.50 -16.27
CA VAL A 106 5.51 13.42 -15.16
C VAL A 106 6.79 14.14 -14.77
N GLY A 107 6.70 15.45 -14.52
CA GLY A 107 7.82 16.32 -14.21
C GLY A 107 8.42 17.03 -15.43
N LYS A 108 8.63 18.33 -15.32
CA LYS A 108 9.15 19.17 -16.42
C LYS A 108 10.59 18.81 -16.77
N ILE A 109 11.42 18.54 -15.74
CA ILE A 109 12.85 18.24 -15.90
C ILE A 109 13.06 16.72 -15.96
N SER A 110 12.50 15.95 -15.01
CA SER A 110 12.76 14.51 -14.93
C SER A 110 12.05 13.69 -16.01
N LYS A 111 10.89 14.16 -16.50
CA LYS A 111 10.04 13.44 -17.46
C LYS A 111 9.88 11.95 -17.10
N THR A 112 9.67 11.68 -15.81
CA THR A 112 9.59 10.32 -15.28
C THR A 112 8.41 9.57 -15.87
N LYS A 113 8.66 8.41 -16.46
CA LYS A 113 7.62 7.59 -17.10
C LYS A 113 6.71 6.97 -16.02
N CYS A 114 5.43 7.35 -16.06
CA CYS A 114 4.38 6.75 -15.23
C CYS A 114 3.44 5.94 -16.12
N GLY A 115 3.31 4.65 -15.86
CA GLY A 115 2.44 3.75 -16.64
C GLY A 115 1.10 3.54 -15.97
N VAL A 116 0.03 4.03 -16.58
CA VAL A 116 -1.35 3.80 -16.15
C VAL A 116 -1.83 2.47 -16.73
N CYS A 117 -1.97 1.47 -15.87
CA CYS A 117 -2.33 0.11 -16.25
C CYS A 117 -3.79 -0.16 -15.86
N TYR A 118 -4.60 -0.67 -16.80
CA TYR A 118 -5.99 -1.02 -16.55
C TYR A 118 -6.51 -2.05 -17.57
N LEU A 119 -7.58 -2.75 -17.22
CA LEU A 119 -8.29 -3.64 -18.14
C LEU A 119 -9.45 -2.89 -18.81
N GLN A 120 -9.34 -2.61 -20.10
CA GLN A 120 -10.27 -1.78 -20.86
C GLN A 120 -11.73 -2.27 -20.83
N ASN A 121 -11.92 -3.58 -20.81
CA ASN A 121 -13.23 -4.24 -20.77
C ASN A 121 -13.83 -4.34 -19.35
N ILE A 122 -13.08 -4.01 -18.29
CA ILE A 122 -13.52 -4.15 -16.90
C ILE A 122 -13.48 -2.81 -16.16
N ALA A 123 -12.41 -2.03 -16.31
CA ALA A 123 -12.21 -0.80 -15.57
C ALA A 123 -13.27 0.26 -15.91
N ASN A 124 -13.68 1.03 -14.91
CA ASN A 124 -14.54 2.18 -15.10
C ASN A 124 -13.77 3.27 -15.86
N SER A 125 -14.39 3.80 -16.93
CA SER A 125 -13.79 4.87 -17.75
C SER A 125 -13.55 6.15 -16.97
N ASP A 126 -14.44 6.50 -16.05
CA ASP A 126 -14.34 7.73 -15.26
C ASP A 126 -13.14 7.66 -14.31
N LEU A 127 -12.93 6.50 -13.69
CA LEU A 127 -11.75 6.26 -12.84
C LEU A 127 -10.43 6.37 -13.62
N VAL A 128 -10.39 5.77 -14.83
CA VAL A 128 -9.21 5.85 -15.70
C VAL A 128 -8.95 7.29 -16.13
N SER A 129 -10.03 8.02 -16.50
CA SER A 129 -9.93 9.42 -16.91
C SER A 129 -9.44 10.31 -15.77
N GLU A 130 -9.95 10.11 -14.55
CA GLU A 130 -9.53 10.85 -13.35
C GLU A 130 -8.06 10.59 -13.02
N ALA A 131 -7.62 9.32 -13.10
CA ALA A 131 -6.21 8.99 -12.87
C ALA A 131 -5.28 9.69 -13.88
N LYS A 132 -5.64 9.66 -15.16
CA LYS A 132 -4.90 10.36 -16.21
C LYS A 132 -4.96 11.87 -16.04
N TYR A 133 -6.13 12.41 -15.69
CA TYR A 133 -6.32 13.83 -15.46
C TYR A 133 -5.40 14.35 -14.36
N ARG A 134 -5.33 13.66 -13.22
CA ARG A 134 -4.42 14.05 -12.13
C ARG A 134 -2.97 14.00 -12.58
N LEU A 135 -2.52 12.91 -13.23
CA LEU A 135 -1.13 12.80 -13.71
C LEU A 135 -0.74 13.87 -14.73
N ASN A 136 -1.63 14.19 -15.68
CA ASN A 136 -1.34 15.20 -16.71
C ASN A 136 -1.35 16.65 -16.18
N ASN A 137 -2.01 16.89 -15.04
CA ASN A 137 -2.10 18.22 -14.44
C ASN A 137 -1.09 18.45 -13.31
N LEU A 138 -0.12 17.54 -13.12
CA LEU A 138 0.96 17.76 -12.17
C LEU A 138 1.97 18.74 -12.76
N ASP A 139 2.08 19.90 -12.13
CA ASP A 139 3.06 20.93 -12.49
C ASP A 139 4.24 20.93 -11.50
N ILE A 140 5.15 19.96 -11.67
CA ILE A 140 6.35 19.76 -10.85
C ILE A 140 7.60 19.63 -11.72
N ASP A 141 8.74 19.97 -11.17
CA ASP A 141 10.02 19.84 -11.89
C ASP A 141 10.47 18.39 -12.00
N SER A 142 10.34 17.62 -10.93
CA SER A 142 10.82 16.23 -10.88
C SER A 142 9.94 15.33 -10.05
N LEU A 143 9.82 14.07 -10.48
CA LEU A 143 9.21 12.97 -9.75
C LEU A 143 10.25 11.87 -9.58
N LEU A 144 10.64 11.55 -8.33
CA LEU A 144 11.69 10.59 -8.03
C LEU A 144 11.19 9.30 -7.39
N SER A 145 10.01 9.32 -6.75
CA SER A 145 9.49 8.15 -6.05
C SER A 145 7.97 8.04 -6.11
N THR A 146 7.46 6.82 -5.87
CA THR A 146 6.01 6.58 -5.71
C THR A 146 5.43 7.33 -4.54
N GLY A 147 6.14 7.45 -3.41
CA GLY A 147 5.67 8.19 -2.25
C GLY A 147 5.48 9.69 -2.49
N GLN A 148 6.27 10.30 -3.42
CA GLN A 148 6.00 11.66 -3.87
C GLN A 148 4.75 11.72 -4.74
N LEU A 149 4.57 10.72 -5.63
CA LEU A 149 3.38 10.66 -6.48
C LEU A 149 2.12 10.46 -5.65
N GLU A 150 2.14 9.60 -4.63
CA GLU A 150 1.02 9.41 -3.69
C GLU A 150 0.54 10.74 -3.12
N GLN A 151 1.45 11.52 -2.54
CA GLN A 151 1.12 12.84 -1.98
C GLN A 151 0.55 13.82 -2.99
N LEU A 152 0.95 13.73 -4.27
CA LEU A 152 0.51 14.64 -5.32
C LEU A 152 -0.85 14.27 -5.93
N ILE A 153 -1.22 12.98 -5.89
CA ILE A 153 -2.48 12.51 -6.46
C ILE A 153 -3.58 12.30 -5.41
N GLU A 154 -3.23 12.26 -4.14
CA GLU A 154 -4.19 12.22 -3.03
C GLU A 154 -4.86 13.59 -2.82
N THR A 155 -5.95 13.62 -2.06
CA THR A 155 -6.62 14.87 -1.66
C THR A 155 -6.05 15.35 -0.33
N ASP A 156 -5.82 16.66 -0.17
CA ASP A 156 -5.24 17.27 1.04
C ASP A 156 -6.08 17.09 2.33
N GLU A 157 -7.32 16.61 2.18
CA GLU A 157 -8.26 16.47 3.30
C GLU A 157 -8.00 15.24 4.18
N GLY A 158 -6.96 14.45 3.88
CA GLY A 158 -6.78 13.13 4.46
C GLY A 158 -6.17 13.07 5.86
N PHE A 159 -5.70 14.15 6.45
CA PHE A 159 -5.00 14.15 7.75
C PHE A 159 -3.95 13.03 7.88
N GLY A 160 -3.23 12.73 6.78
CA GLY A 160 -2.24 11.65 6.72
C GLY A 160 -2.84 10.24 6.63
N ILE A 161 -4.13 10.09 6.31
CA ILE A 161 -4.74 8.81 5.96
C ILE A 161 -4.38 8.47 4.51
N PRO A 162 -3.73 7.32 4.24
CA PRO A 162 -3.40 6.95 2.87
C PRO A 162 -4.66 6.68 2.05
N GLN A 163 -4.77 7.29 0.88
CA GLN A 163 -5.93 7.17 -0.01
C GLN A 163 -5.65 6.28 -1.22
N VAL A 164 -4.40 5.89 -1.43
CA VAL A 164 -3.96 4.94 -2.45
C VAL A 164 -3.18 3.82 -1.81
N LEU A 165 -3.16 2.65 -2.43
CA LEU A 165 -2.48 1.47 -1.90
C LEU A 165 -1.18 1.25 -2.67
N SER A 166 -0.05 1.23 -1.96
CA SER A 166 1.26 0.91 -2.52
C SER A 166 1.60 -0.57 -2.36
N THR A 167 2.28 -1.16 -3.34
CA THR A 167 2.68 -2.57 -3.27
C THR A 167 3.90 -2.86 -4.15
N GLU A 168 4.78 -3.74 -3.66
CA GLU A 168 5.89 -4.32 -4.42
C GLU A 168 5.46 -5.55 -5.24
N ARG A 169 4.20 -6.02 -5.09
CA ARG A 169 3.75 -7.32 -5.57
C ARG A 169 2.96 -7.24 -6.87
N PRO A 170 3.45 -7.84 -7.96
CA PRO A 170 2.74 -7.90 -9.22
C PRO A 170 1.44 -8.73 -9.17
N ASP A 171 1.39 -9.79 -8.35
CA ASP A 171 0.20 -10.63 -8.16
C ASP A 171 -0.94 -9.85 -7.48
N LYS A 172 -0.61 -9.00 -6.50
CA LYS A 172 -1.56 -8.09 -5.85
C LYS A 172 -2.11 -7.07 -6.86
N CYS A 173 -1.25 -6.48 -7.69
CA CYS A 173 -1.67 -5.59 -8.77
C CYS A 173 -2.61 -6.29 -9.77
N ALA A 174 -2.26 -7.49 -10.22
CA ALA A 174 -3.10 -8.27 -11.15
C ALA A 174 -4.48 -8.58 -10.55
N LYS A 175 -4.54 -8.95 -9.26
CA LYS A 175 -5.81 -9.17 -8.54
C LYS A 175 -6.71 -7.94 -8.59
N TYR A 176 -6.16 -6.77 -8.34
CA TYR A 176 -6.92 -5.51 -8.35
C TYR A 176 -7.31 -5.07 -9.77
N LEU A 177 -6.46 -5.29 -10.77
CA LEU A 177 -6.81 -5.10 -12.18
C LEU A 177 -8.00 -5.97 -12.59
N PHE A 178 -8.06 -7.24 -12.16
CA PHE A 178 -9.22 -8.11 -12.41
C PHE A 178 -10.49 -7.64 -11.71
N GLN A 179 -10.38 -6.82 -10.68
CA GLN A 179 -11.53 -6.19 -10.03
C GLN A 179 -12.00 -4.91 -10.73
N GLY A 180 -11.20 -4.35 -11.65
CA GLY A 180 -11.50 -3.13 -12.40
C GLY A 180 -10.84 -1.88 -11.82
N ARG A 181 -9.85 -2.04 -10.94
CA ARG A 181 -9.03 -0.92 -10.44
C ARG A 181 -7.95 -0.54 -11.44
N VAL A 182 -7.33 0.59 -11.22
CA VAL A 182 -6.21 1.13 -11.98
C VAL A 182 -4.93 0.95 -11.18
N VAL A 183 -3.84 0.62 -11.88
CA VAL A 183 -2.50 0.48 -11.30
C VAL A 183 -1.57 1.47 -11.98
N ILE A 184 -0.79 2.22 -11.22
CA ILE A 184 0.22 3.13 -11.73
C ILE A 184 1.60 2.58 -11.40
N LEU A 185 2.43 2.37 -12.42
CA LEU A 185 3.84 1.99 -12.30
C LEU A 185 4.69 3.23 -12.53
N VAL A 186 5.65 3.48 -11.64
CA VAL A 186 6.58 4.61 -11.74
C VAL A 186 7.98 4.10 -12.09
N ASN A 187 8.61 4.67 -13.10
CA ASN A 187 9.98 4.30 -13.47
C ASN A 187 10.97 4.68 -12.36
N GLY A 188 11.92 3.80 -12.08
CA GLY A 188 12.91 4.00 -11.02
C GLY A 188 12.44 3.61 -9.63
N ASN A 189 11.25 2.97 -9.48
CA ASN A 189 10.73 2.57 -8.19
C ASN A 189 10.10 1.17 -8.25
N PRO A 190 10.36 0.28 -7.26
CA PRO A 190 9.78 -1.07 -7.20
C PRO A 190 8.35 -1.12 -6.66
N TYR A 191 7.76 0.03 -6.32
CA TYR A 191 6.38 0.11 -5.86
C TYR A 191 5.41 0.49 -6.97
N ALA A 192 4.27 -0.17 -7.01
CA ALA A 192 3.12 0.18 -7.82
C ALA A 192 2.03 0.80 -6.95
N ILE A 193 1.32 1.78 -7.47
CA ILE A 193 0.19 2.43 -6.81
C ILE A 193 -1.11 1.85 -7.36
N ILE A 194 -2.02 1.45 -6.49
CA ILE A 194 -3.34 0.91 -6.83
C ILE A 194 -4.41 1.89 -6.39
N LEU A 195 -5.32 2.23 -7.28
CA LEU A 195 -6.42 3.15 -7.02
C LEU A 195 -7.75 2.66 -7.65
N PRO A 196 -8.87 2.99 -7.02
CA PRO A 196 -9.03 3.60 -5.70
C PRO A 196 -8.68 2.61 -4.59
N ALA A 197 -8.31 3.10 -3.40
CA ALA A 197 -8.14 2.28 -2.22
C ALA A 197 -9.26 2.55 -1.20
N THR A 198 -9.65 1.52 -0.46
CA THR A 198 -10.62 1.59 0.63
C THR A 198 -9.95 1.16 1.93
N ILE A 199 -10.51 1.54 3.08
CA ILE A 199 -9.93 1.19 4.39
C ILE A 199 -9.67 -0.30 4.56
N GLU A 200 -10.49 -1.16 3.95
CA GLU A 200 -10.33 -2.61 4.01
C GLU A 200 -9.04 -3.08 3.33
N ASP A 201 -8.62 -2.40 2.25
CA ASP A 201 -7.45 -2.80 1.48
C ASP A 201 -6.16 -2.71 2.30
N PHE A 202 -6.10 -1.79 3.26
CA PHE A 202 -4.95 -1.60 4.16
C PHE A 202 -4.88 -2.63 5.28
N LEU A 203 -5.99 -3.31 5.57
CA LEU A 203 -6.06 -4.37 6.58
C LEU A 203 -5.84 -5.77 5.98
N PHE A 204 -5.75 -5.86 4.64
CA PHE A 204 -5.57 -7.13 3.93
C PHE A 204 -4.11 -7.42 3.63
N SER A 205 -3.69 -8.63 4.00
CA SER A 205 -2.40 -9.18 3.57
C SER A 205 -2.58 -9.98 2.27
N PRO A 206 -1.60 -9.96 1.37
CA PRO A 206 -1.58 -10.83 0.18
C PRO A 206 -1.75 -12.31 0.52
N GLU A 207 -1.30 -12.75 1.68
CA GLU A 207 -1.40 -14.13 2.15
C GLU A 207 -2.85 -14.60 2.35
N ASP A 208 -3.78 -13.68 2.69
CA ASP A 208 -5.20 -14.01 2.91
C ASP A 208 -5.85 -14.68 1.70
N THR A 209 -5.37 -14.38 0.48
CA THR A 209 -5.89 -14.99 -0.75
C THR A 209 -5.43 -16.43 -0.94
N ASN A 210 -4.34 -16.81 -0.32
CA ASN A 210 -3.72 -18.13 -0.44
C ASN A 210 -4.13 -19.09 0.69
N LEU A 211 -4.77 -18.57 1.73
CA LEU A 211 -5.27 -19.34 2.87
C LEU A 211 -6.72 -19.79 2.66
N ARG A 212 -7.13 -20.81 3.41
CA ARG A 212 -8.54 -21.20 3.49
C ARG A 212 -9.34 -20.07 4.14
N PRO A 213 -10.57 -19.76 3.69
CA PRO A 213 -11.37 -18.62 4.16
C PRO A 213 -11.53 -18.55 5.69
N LEU A 214 -11.64 -19.69 6.36
CA LEU A 214 -11.75 -19.74 7.83
C LEU A 214 -10.50 -19.13 8.50
N PHE A 215 -9.31 -19.54 8.06
CA PHE A 215 -8.05 -19.05 8.63
C PHE A 215 -7.77 -17.59 8.24
N ALA A 216 -8.03 -17.23 6.97
CA ALA A 216 -7.90 -15.85 6.51
C ALA A 216 -8.80 -14.91 7.31
N ASN A 217 -10.07 -15.29 7.55
CA ASN A 217 -11.01 -14.48 8.33
C ASN A 217 -10.62 -14.36 9.81
N PHE A 218 -10.08 -15.44 10.40
CA PHE A 218 -9.54 -15.37 11.75
C PHE A 218 -8.38 -14.35 11.85
N LEU A 219 -7.39 -14.45 10.94
CA LEU A 219 -6.27 -13.50 10.93
C LEU A 219 -6.71 -12.05 10.68
N ARG A 220 -7.72 -11.83 9.82
CA ARG A 220 -8.31 -10.50 9.61
C ARG A 220 -8.95 -9.95 10.87
N SER A 221 -9.72 -10.78 11.60
CA SER A 221 -10.31 -10.38 12.88
C SER A 221 -9.23 -9.98 13.89
N VAL A 222 -8.12 -10.73 13.94
CA VAL A 222 -6.96 -10.41 14.80
C VAL A 222 -6.34 -9.07 14.39
N ARG A 223 -6.17 -8.79 13.09
CA ARG A 223 -5.60 -7.50 12.61
C ARG A 223 -6.50 -6.32 12.93
N ILE A 224 -7.81 -6.47 12.76
CA ILE A 224 -8.77 -5.42 13.12
C ILE A 224 -8.70 -5.13 14.61
N LEU A 225 -8.72 -6.17 15.45
CA LEU A 225 -8.58 -6.02 16.90
C LEU A 225 -7.25 -5.36 17.27
N ALA A 226 -6.15 -5.76 16.63
CA ALA A 226 -4.83 -5.19 16.85
C ALA A 226 -4.76 -3.70 16.44
N THR A 227 -5.42 -3.32 15.34
CA THR A 227 -5.53 -1.91 14.95
C THR A 227 -6.26 -1.09 16.00
N LEU A 228 -7.38 -1.60 16.54
CA LEU A 228 -8.11 -0.94 17.62
C LEU A 228 -7.28 -0.86 18.91
N ILE A 229 -6.56 -1.92 19.27
CA ILE A 229 -5.65 -1.94 20.41
C ILE A 229 -4.55 -0.88 20.21
N THR A 230 -3.93 -0.84 19.05
CA THR A 230 -2.86 0.13 18.75
C THR A 230 -3.36 1.57 18.89
N LEU A 231 -4.57 1.84 18.43
CA LEU A 231 -5.14 3.19 18.42
C LEU A 231 -5.62 3.63 19.81
N LEU A 232 -6.34 2.76 20.52
CA LEU A 232 -7.14 3.14 21.68
C LEU A 232 -6.57 2.70 23.02
N LEU A 233 -5.85 1.57 23.09
CA LEU A 233 -5.47 0.98 24.39
C LEU A 233 -4.68 1.92 25.29
N PRO A 234 -3.66 2.67 24.82
CA PRO A 234 -2.94 3.61 25.67
C PRO A 234 -3.83 4.75 26.18
N GLY A 235 -4.71 5.28 25.31
CA GLY A 235 -5.68 6.31 25.70
C GLY A 235 -6.69 5.80 26.73
N ILE A 236 -7.21 4.58 26.56
CA ILE A 236 -8.11 3.92 27.51
C ILE A 236 -7.42 3.73 28.86
N TYR A 237 -6.17 3.27 28.87
CA TYR A 237 -5.39 3.14 30.09
C TYR A 237 -5.26 4.48 30.82
N MET A 238 -5.01 5.57 30.08
CA MET A 238 -4.98 6.92 30.66
C MET A 238 -6.30 7.35 31.25
N ALA A 239 -7.41 7.11 30.53
CA ALA A 239 -8.74 7.43 31.00
C ALA A 239 -9.11 6.69 32.30
N ILE A 240 -8.78 5.40 32.36
CA ILE A 240 -9.00 4.58 33.56
C ILE A 240 -8.13 5.07 34.72
N SER A 241 -6.83 5.25 34.48
CA SER A 241 -5.88 5.57 35.55
C SER A 241 -6.10 6.96 36.17
N ASN A 242 -6.55 7.95 35.38
CA ASN A 242 -6.72 9.33 35.85
C ASN A 242 -8.14 9.67 36.32
N PHE A 243 -9.17 9.10 35.67
CA PHE A 243 -10.56 9.56 35.86
C PHE A 243 -11.54 8.48 36.30
N HIS A 244 -11.32 7.23 35.94
CA HIS A 244 -12.33 6.17 36.09
C HIS A 244 -11.78 4.92 36.75
N GLN A 245 -11.11 5.10 37.90
CA GLN A 245 -10.47 4.00 38.64
C GLN A 245 -11.49 2.98 39.16
N GLU A 246 -12.74 3.39 39.34
CA GLU A 246 -13.84 2.54 39.85
C GLU A 246 -14.21 1.41 38.89
N ILE A 247 -13.85 1.49 37.63
CA ILE A 247 -14.07 0.42 36.64
C ILE A 247 -13.24 -0.83 36.96
N LEU A 248 -12.11 -0.64 37.62
CA LEU A 248 -11.20 -1.74 37.93
C LEU A 248 -11.70 -2.55 39.14
N PRO A 249 -11.66 -3.89 39.08
CA PRO A 249 -11.87 -4.70 40.28
C PRO A 249 -10.92 -4.26 41.40
N THR A 250 -11.43 -4.15 42.63
CA THR A 250 -10.69 -3.63 43.77
C THR A 250 -9.30 -4.26 43.98
N PRO A 251 -9.12 -5.61 43.88
CA PRO A 251 -7.79 -6.21 44.00
C PRO A 251 -6.79 -5.76 42.92
N LEU A 252 -7.27 -5.57 41.67
CA LEU A 252 -6.45 -5.09 40.57
C LEU A 252 -6.08 -3.62 40.77
N LEU A 253 -7.03 -2.79 41.22
CA LEU A 253 -6.76 -1.38 41.52
C LEU A 253 -5.65 -1.24 42.58
N PHE A 254 -5.74 -1.97 43.71
CA PHE A 254 -4.68 -1.94 44.72
C PHE A 254 -3.35 -2.44 44.22
N SER A 255 -3.34 -3.45 43.34
CA SER A 255 -2.10 -3.95 42.73
C SER A 255 -1.44 -2.85 41.83
N ILE A 256 -2.24 -2.15 41.02
CA ILE A 256 -1.75 -1.06 40.17
C ILE A 256 -1.24 0.11 41.02
N LEU A 257 -1.97 0.51 42.07
CA LEU A 257 -1.56 1.57 42.97
C LEU A 257 -0.25 1.22 43.70
N ALA A 258 -0.12 0.00 44.20
CA ALA A 258 1.10 -0.50 44.83
C ALA A 258 2.30 -0.49 43.87
N ALA A 259 2.09 -0.94 42.64
CA ALA A 259 3.10 -0.93 41.58
C ALA A 259 3.60 0.48 41.21
N ARG A 260 2.77 1.50 41.45
CA ARG A 260 3.07 2.91 41.17
C ARG A 260 3.58 3.69 42.37
N ALA A 261 3.52 3.13 43.57
CA ALA A 261 3.87 3.84 44.82
C ALA A 261 5.27 4.46 44.79
N ASN A 262 6.22 3.83 44.10
CA ASN A 262 7.60 4.28 43.99
C ASN A 262 7.91 5.11 42.74
N VAL A 263 6.91 5.40 41.88
CA VAL A 263 7.12 6.16 40.64
C VAL A 263 6.81 7.65 40.89
N PRO A 264 7.80 8.55 40.73
CA PRO A 264 7.61 9.97 41.05
C PRO A 264 6.86 10.77 39.96
N PHE A 265 6.64 10.16 38.79
CA PHE A 265 6.05 10.85 37.64
C PHE A 265 4.54 10.61 37.52
N PRO A 266 3.79 11.60 36.98
CA PRO A 266 2.39 11.37 36.61
C PRO A 266 2.28 10.37 35.46
N VAL A 267 1.18 9.60 35.41
CA VAL A 267 0.95 8.52 34.39
C VAL A 267 1.10 9.05 32.96
N THR A 268 0.66 10.28 32.71
CA THR A 268 0.76 10.90 31.39
C THR A 268 2.20 11.05 30.93
N PHE A 269 3.09 11.41 31.84
CA PHE A 269 4.52 11.51 31.52
C PHE A 269 5.15 10.12 31.30
N GLU A 270 4.82 9.16 32.15
CA GLU A 270 5.30 7.78 32.04
C GLU A 270 4.94 7.18 30.66
N ILE A 271 3.67 7.31 30.24
CA ILE A 271 3.22 6.73 28.97
C ILE A 271 3.87 7.42 27.77
N LEU A 272 3.95 8.75 27.77
CA LEU A 272 4.59 9.50 26.70
C LEU A 272 6.07 9.15 26.58
N LEU A 273 6.78 9.04 27.71
CA LEU A 273 8.18 8.63 27.75
C LEU A 273 8.38 7.26 27.09
N MET A 274 7.56 6.28 27.48
CA MET A 274 7.68 4.92 26.96
C MET A 274 7.26 4.80 25.50
N GLU A 275 6.18 5.46 25.08
CA GLU A 275 5.73 5.46 23.70
C GLU A 275 6.73 6.13 22.77
N ILE A 276 7.31 7.27 23.16
CA ILE A 276 8.36 7.94 22.39
C ILE A 276 9.62 7.06 22.35
N SER A 277 10.01 6.46 23.47
CA SER A 277 11.16 5.54 23.50
C SER A 277 10.97 4.35 22.57
N PHE A 278 9.77 3.79 22.52
CA PHE A 278 9.44 2.69 21.61
C PHE A 278 9.50 3.12 20.14
N GLU A 279 9.00 4.32 19.80
CA GLU A 279 9.11 4.85 18.43
C GLU A 279 10.57 5.16 18.06
N LEU A 280 11.41 5.64 19.00
CA LEU A 280 12.84 5.84 18.77
C LEU A 280 13.56 4.51 18.48
N ILE A 281 13.27 3.43 19.23
CA ILE A 281 13.83 2.09 18.96
C ILE A 281 13.42 1.62 17.57
N ARG A 282 12.15 1.82 17.19
CA ARG A 282 11.63 1.45 15.86
C ARG A 282 12.33 2.21 14.75
N GLU A 283 12.45 3.54 14.87
CA GLU A 283 13.13 4.39 13.89
C GLU A 283 14.62 4.00 13.75
N ALA A 284 15.28 3.69 14.86
CA ALA A 284 16.65 3.19 14.86
C ALA A 284 16.76 1.85 14.09
N ASN A 285 15.82 0.93 14.29
CA ASN A 285 15.82 -0.38 13.62
C ASN A 285 15.69 -0.28 12.09
N LEU A 286 15.01 0.75 11.56
CA LEU A 286 14.91 0.97 10.13
C LEU A 286 16.23 1.42 9.49
N ARG A 287 17.13 2.03 10.28
CA ARG A 287 18.41 2.58 9.79
C ARG A 287 19.60 1.63 10.00
N VAL A 288 19.45 0.63 10.84
CA VAL A 288 20.52 -0.32 11.15
C VAL A 288 20.49 -1.51 10.18
N PRO A 289 21.65 -1.99 9.70
CA PRO A 289 21.70 -3.20 8.86
C PRO A 289 20.99 -4.38 9.54
N SER A 290 20.26 -5.18 8.77
CA SER A 290 19.36 -6.26 9.24
C SER A 290 20.04 -7.26 10.22
N LEU A 291 21.34 -7.54 10.04
CA LEU A 291 22.11 -8.43 10.91
C LEU A 291 22.23 -7.94 12.37
N ILE A 292 22.19 -6.63 12.58
CA ILE A 292 22.37 -6.01 13.90
C ILE A 292 21.01 -5.47 14.42
N GLY A 293 20.10 -5.08 13.51
CA GLY A 293 18.85 -4.43 13.87
C GLY A 293 17.95 -5.26 14.79
N SER A 294 17.83 -6.57 14.54
CA SER A 294 17.06 -7.47 15.41
C SER A 294 17.62 -7.55 16.84
N SER A 295 18.95 -7.57 16.99
CA SER A 295 19.62 -7.61 18.29
C SER A 295 19.42 -6.29 19.03
N ILE A 296 19.55 -5.15 18.39
CA ILE A 296 19.32 -3.82 18.99
C ILE A 296 17.86 -3.68 19.44
N GLY A 297 16.92 -4.16 18.64
CA GLY A 297 15.49 -4.12 18.98
C GLY A 297 15.17 -4.91 20.26
N ILE A 298 15.69 -6.14 20.36
CA ILE A 298 15.48 -7.00 21.53
C ILE A 298 16.19 -6.44 22.76
N VAL A 299 17.47 -6.13 22.64
CA VAL A 299 18.30 -5.62 23.75
C VAL A 299 17.79 -4.25 24.21
N GLY A 300 17.47 -3.34 23.26
CA GLY A 300 16.93 -2.02 23.58
C GLY A 300 15.60 -2.10 24.34
N ALA A 301 14.65 -2.91 23.85
CA ALA A 301 13.35 -3.05 24.50
C ALA A 301 13.45 -3.72 25.89
N LEU A 302 14.26 -4.77 26.01
CA LEU A 302 14.43 -5.49 27.26
C LEU A 302 15.18 -4.64 28.32
N ILE A 303 16.34 -4.07 27.94
CA ILE A 303 17.15 -3.27 28.86
C ILE A 303 16.40 -2.01 29.26
N LEU A 304 15.79 -1.29 28.29
CA LEU A 304 15.05 -0.07 28.58
C LEU A 304 13.85 -0.36 29.50
N GLY A 305 13.08 -1.42 29.21
CA GLY A 305 11.93 -1.81 30.00
C GLY A 305 12.30 -2.22 31.43
N ASP A 306 13.26 -3.11 31.58
CA ASP A 306 13.69 -3.60 32.89
C ASP A 306 14.40 -2.51 33.73
N ALA A 307 15.31 -1.75 33.10
CA ALA A 307 16.00 -0.66 33.79
C ALA A 307 15.03 0.45 34.23
N ALA A 308 14.03 0.80 33.40
CA ALA A 308 13.05 1.83 33.73
C ALA A 308 12.16 1.43 34.92
N VAL A 309 11.79 0.13 35.02
CA VAL A 309 11.05 -0.40 36.18
C VAL A 309 11.92 -0.44 37.42
N ASN A 310 13.13 -1.00 37.31
CA ASN A 310 14.04 -1.13 38.44
C ASN A 310 14.50 0.21 39.02
N ALA A 311 14.60 1.23 38.16
CA ALA A 311 14.87 2.61 38.56
C ALA A 311 13.64 3.36 39.12
N GLY A 312 12.44 2.74 39.11
CA GLY A 312 11.21 3.39 39.56
C GLY A 312 10.77 4.56 38.67
N ILE A 313 11.19 4.59 37.39
CA ILE A 313 10.82 5.67 36.45
C ILE A 313 9.42 5.42 35.85
N VAL A 314 9.09 4.15 35.59
CA VAL A 314 7.81 3.72 35.05
C VAL A 314 7.24 2.52 35.79
N SER A 315 5.92 2.40 35.81
CA SER A 315 5.24 1.28 36.44
C SER A 315 5.29 0.00 35.56
N PRO A 316 5.40 -1.20 36.16
CA PRO A 316 5.37 -2.47 35.43
C PRO A 316 4.10 -2.65 34.58
N THR A 317 2.96 -2.20 35.09
CA THR A 317 1.68 -2.27 34.39
C THR A 317 1.69 -1.48 33.08
N LEU A 318 2.30 -0.29 33.10
CA LEU A 318 2.40 0.56 31.91
C LEU A 318 3.27 -0.09 30.84
N ILE A 319 4.36 -0.74 31.21
CA ILE A 319 5.22 -1.46 30.24
C ILE A 319 4.42 -2.55 29.52
N ILE A 320 3.57 -3.29 30.21
CA ILE A 320 2.71 -4.31 29.61
C ILE A 320 1.77 -3.65 28.56
N ILE A 321 1.15 -2.52 28.90
CA ILE A 321 0.26 -1.78 27.96
C ILE A 321 1.03 -1.33 26.72
N VAL A 322 2.20 -0.73 26.89
CA VAL A 322 3.04 -0.27 25.78
C VAL A 322 3.53 -1.45 24.93
N ALA A 323 3.92 -2.56 25.56
CA ALA A 323 4.36 -3.76 24.85
C ALA A 323 3.23 -4.38 24.00
N ILE A 324 2.03 -4.53 24.56
CA ILE A 324 0.87 -5.04 23.82
C ILE A 324 0.54 -4.10 22.64
N THR A 325 0.54 -2.79 22.87
CA THR A 325 0.29 -1.79 21.83
C THR A 325 1.36 -1.85 20.74
N GLY A 326 2.62 -1.99 21.12
CA GLY A 326 3.74 -2.13 20.19
C GLY A 326 3.62 -3.37 19.32
N ILE A 327 3.36 -4.54 19.93
CA ILE A 327 3.18 -5.81 19.19
C ILE A 327 1.96 -5.72 18.26
N ALA A 328 0.85 -5.17 18.74
CA ALA A 328 -0.35 -4.98 17.95
C ALA A 328 -0.09 -4.11 16.71
N SER A 329 0.73 -3.06 16.82
CA SER A 329 1.06 -2.18 15.71
C SER A 329 1.82 -2.88 14.56
N PHE A 330 2.57 -3.95 14.85
CA PHE A 330 3.27 -4.74 13.83
C PHE A 330 2.36 -5.69 13.05
N THR A 331 1.14 -5.92 13.51
CA THR A 331 0.19 -6.77 12.79
C THR A 331 -0.53 -6.05 11.64
N ILE A 332 -0.43 -4.73 11.56
CA ILE A 332 -1.03 -3.91 10.50
C ILE A 332 -0.19 -4.13 9.23
N PRO A 333 -0.80 -4.68 8.13
CA PRO A 333 -0.01 -5.09 6.97
C PRO A 333 0.55 -3.94 6.15
N ASP A 334 -0.19 -2.84 6.05
CA ASP A 334 0.22 -1.67 5.29
C ASP A 334 1.04 -0.69 6.15
N PHE A 335 2.20 -0.29 5.64
CA PHE A 335 3.13 0.57 6.38
C PHE A 335 2.57 1.97 6.60
N SER A 336 1.98 2.59 5.56
CA SER A 336 1.48 3.96 5.61
C SER A 336 0.27 4.07 6.54
N PHE A 337 -0.65 3.11 6.44
CA PHE A 337 -1.80 3.04 7.35
C PHE A 337 -1.36 2.74 8.79
N GLY A 338 -0.40 1.83 8.98
CA GLY A 338 0.19 1.56 10.28
C GLY A 338 0.83 2.80 10.91
N PHE A 339 1.51 3.63 10.10
CA PHE A 339 2.09 4.89 10.57
C PHE A 339 1.01 5.89 10.99
N HIS A 340 -0.05 6.04 10.19
CA HIS A 340 -1.20 6.86 10.53
C HIS A 340 -1.81 6.48 11.89
N VAL A 341 -2.11 5.19 12.11
CA VAL A 341 -2.70 4.70 13.36
C VAL A 341 -1.81 5.00 14.57
N ARG A 342 -0.48 4.87 14.41
CA ARG A 342 0.49 5.18 15.48
C ARG A 342 0.54 6.66 15.84
N VAL A 343 0.47 7.55 14.85
CA VAL A 343 0.44 8.99 15.12
C VAL A 343 -0.84 9.38 15.84
N PHE A 344 -2.00 8.88 15.38
CA PHE A 344 -3.28 9.16 16.01
C PHE A 344 -3.43 8.55 17.40
N ARG A 345 -2.67 7.53 17.76
CA ARG A 345 -2.56 7.01 19.12
C ARG A 345 -2.18 8.11 20.12
N PHE A 346 -1.23 8.98 19.80
CA PHE A 346 -0.83 10.09 20.67
C PHE A 346 -1.99 11.09 20.91
N TRP A 347 -2.81 11.29 19.90
CA TRP A 347 -4.01 12.10 20.03
C TRP A 347 -5.01 11.49 21.02
N PHE A 348 -5.24 10.16 20.97
CA PHE A 348 -6.09 9.46 21.93
C PHE A 348 -5.48 9.43 23.35
N ILE A 349 -4.15 9.35 23.48
CA ILE A 349 -3.48 9.50 24.78
C ILE A 349 -3.75 10.88 25.36
N ALA A 350 -3.63 11.95 24.58
CA ALA A 350 -3.91 13.31 25.02
C ALA A 350 -5.37 13.49 25.45
N LEU A 351 -6.32 13.00 24.67
CA LEU A 351 -7.75 13.05 25.00
C LEU A 351 -8.10 12.21 26.23
N GLY A 352 -7.54 11.01 26.36
CA GLY A 352 -7.71 10.15 27.52
C GLY A 352 -7.13 10.77 28.79
N SER A 353 -6.01 11.47 28.68
CA SER A 353 -5.36 12.12 29.82
C SER A 353 -6.04 13.40 30.30
N THR A 354 -6.77 14.10 29.42
CA THR A 354 -7.43 15.39 29.73
C THR A 354 -8.90 15.26 30.10
N ALA A 355 -9.65 14.39 29.41
CA ALA A 355 -11.10 14.28 29.55
C ALA A 355 -11.60 12.84 29.77
N GLY A 356 -10.69 11.88 30.00
CA GLY A 356 -11.05 10.49 30.29
C GLY A 356 -11.84 9.82 29.15
N PHE A 357 -12.83 8.99 29.48
CA PHE A 357 -13.65 8.30 28.47
C PHE A 357 -14.49 9.25 27.62
N LEU A 358 -14.89 10.38 28.15
CA LEU A 358 -15.61 11.40 27.38
C LEU A 358 -14.71 11.96 26.26
N GLY A 359 -13.44 12.21 26.56
CA GLY A 359 -12.44 12.61 25.56
C GLY A 359 -12.22 11.55 24.49
N ILE A 360 -12.08 10.28 24.89
CA ILE A 360 -11.93 9.17 23.96
C ILE A 360 -13.16 9.02 23.08
N GLY A 361 -14.37 9.11 23.63
CA GLY A 361 -15.62 9.00 22.87
C GLY A 361 -15.78 10.13 21.85
N ALA A 362 -15.52 11.39 22.27
CA ALA A 362 -15.52 12.52 21.36
C ALA A 362 -14.44 12.40 20.27
N GLY A 363 -13.24 11.99 20.66
CA GLY A 363 -12.16 11.73 19.72
C GLY A 363 -12.48 10.65 18.71
N LEU A 364 -13.08 9.55 19.14
CA LEU A 364 -13.51 8.48 18.26
C LEU A 364 -14.58 8.94 17.27
N PHE A 365 -15.55 9.73 17.75
CA PHE A 365 -16.58 10.32 16.88
C PHE A 365 -15.96 11.21 15.80
N ILE A 366 -15.03 12.08 16.16
CA ILE A 366 -14.32 12.96 15.21
C ILE A 366 -13.50 12.11 14.22
N TYR A 367 -12.76 11.13 14.72
CA TYR A 367 -11.91 10.26 13.89
C TYR A 367 -12.73 9.45 12.88
N VAL A 368 -13.84 8.85 13.31
CA VAL A 368 -14.74 8.10 12.41
C VAL A 368 -15.40 9.04 11.40
N SER A 369 -15.85 10.23 11.83
CA SER A 369 -16.43 11.23 10.92
C SER A 369 -15.45 11.67 9.85
N MET A 370 -14.19 11.88 10.22
CA MET A 370 -13.10 12.21 9.30
C MET A 370 -12.87 11.11 8.28
N ILE A 371 -12.76 9.84 8.70
CA ILE A 371 -12.58 8.70 7.80
C ILE A 371 -13.78 8.55 6.85
N CYS A 372 -15.00 8.76 7.33
CA CYS A 372 -16.22 8.68 6.51
C CYS A 372 -16.36 9.80 5.48
N SER A 373 -15.72 10.96 5.70
CA SER A 373 -15.73 12.08 4.74
C SER A 373 -14.78 11.86 3.55
N LEU A 374 -13.78 11.00 3.71
CA LEU A 374 -12.76 10.78 2.69
C LEU A 374 -13.28 10.01 1.48
N LYS A 375 -12.73 10.37 0.32
CA LYS A 375 -12.97 9.68 -0.95
C LYS A 375 -11.64 9.43 -1.66
N SER A 376 -11.44 8.21 -2.12
CA SER A 376 -10.34 7.85 -3.00
C SER A 376 -10.84 7.81 -4.44
N PHE A 377 -10.40 8.73 -5.29
CA PHE A 377 -10.81 8.81 -6.71
C PHE A 377 -12.33 8.70 -6.92
N GLY A 378 -13.11 9.42 -6.11
CA GLY A 378 -14.58 9.43 -6.17
C GLY A 378 -15.26 8.28 -5.42
N VAL A 379 -14.55 7.26 -4.97
CA VAL A 379 -15.08 6.14 -4.17
C VAL A 379 -14.99 6.48 -2.68
N PRO A 380 -16.07 6.34 -1.88
CA PRO A 380 -16.03 6.56 -0.44
C PRO A 380 -15.02 5.61 0.23
N TYR A 381 -14.14 6.16 1.07
CA TYR A 381 -13.02 5.43 1.66
C TYR A 381 -13.44 4.26 2.58
N THR A 382 -14.56 4.42 3.28
CA THR A 382 -15.11 3.42 4.21
C THR A 382 -15.93 2.31 3.54
N THR A 383 -16.06 2.37 2.21
CA THR A 383 -16.76 1.31 1.45
C THR A 383 -16.04 -0.04 1.61
N PRO A 384 -16.77 -1.18 1.74
CA PRO A 384 -18.22 -1.36 1.59
C PRO A 384 -19.03 -1.22 2.90
N ILE A 385 -18.44 -0.78 4.01
CA ILE A 385 -19.10 -0.70 5.31
C ILE A 385 -20.05 0.51 5.33
N ALA A 386 -19.55 1.67 4.89
CA ALA A 386 -20.30 2.92 4.82
C ALA A 386 -19.95 3.69 3.54
N PRO A 387 -20.84 3.79 2.54
CA PRO A 387 -22.17 3.18 2.50
C PRO A 387 -22.15 1.64 2.42
N ASP A 388 -23.20 0.99 2.92
CA ASP A 388 -23.36 -0.47 2.79
C ASP A 388 -23.59 -0.82 1.32
N VAL A 389 -22.57 -1.39 0.69
CA VAL A 389 -22.57 -1.77 -0.71
C VAL A 389 -22.12 -3.22 -0.84
N ASN A 390 -22.82 -4.00 -1.64
CA ASN A 390 -22.48 -5.40 -1.84
C ASN A 390 -21.04 -5.55 -2.37
N SER A 391 -20.15 -6.02 -1.52
CA SER A 391 -18.77 -6.38 -1.88
C SER A 391 -18.65 -7.72 -2.59
N HIS A 392 -19.79 -8.46 -2.69
CA HIS A 392 -19.88 -9.79 -3.32
C HIS A 392 -18.79 -10.79 -2.86
N GLY A 393 -18.47 -10.76 -1.57
CA GLY A 393 -17.50 -11.67 -0.96
C GLY A 393 -16.05 -11.19 -0.94
N ASN A 394 -15.80 -9.95 -1.36
CA ASN A 394 -14.52 -9.26 -1.26
C ASN A 394 -14.55 -8.12 -0.23
N GLY A 395 -15.43 -8.19 0.77
CA GLY A 395 -15.51 -7.24 1.87
C GLY A 395 -14.60 -7.60 3.03
N MET A 396 -14.91 -7.07 4.22
CA MET A 396 -14.16 -7.25 5.46
C MET A 396 -13.82 -8.72 5.75
N TYR A 397 -14.70 -9.65 5.34
CA TYR A 397 -14.50 -11.10 5.43
C TYR A 397 -14.45 -11.71 4.03
N VAL A 398 -13.51 -12.65 3.81
CA VAL A 398 -13.34 -13.36 2.55
C VAL A 398 -14.34 -14.48 2.44
N SER A 399 -15.15 -14.42 1.40
CA SER A 399 -15.93 -15.59 0.97
C SER A 399 -15.06 -16.58 0.19
N PRO A 400 -15.40 -17.88 0.21
CA PRO A 400 -14.73 -18.87 -0.62
C PRO A 400 -14.68 -18.42 -2.08
N ILE A 401 -13.55 -18.65 -2.77
CA ILE A 401 -13.32 -18.20 -4.15
C ILE A 401 -14.46 -18.62 -5.10
N TRP A 402 -14.99 -19.82 -4.92
CA TRP A 402 -16.10 -20.33 -5.76
C TRP A 402 -17.45 -19.63 -5.52
N LYS A 403 -17.58 -18.78 -4.48
CA LYS A 403 -18.78 -17.98 -4.21
C LYS A 403 -18.64 -16.53 -4.67
N GLN A 404 -17.46 -16.10 -5.10
CA GLN A 404 -17.20 -14.73 -5.55
C GLN A 404 -17.64 -14.56 -7.01
N GLU A 405 -18.95 -14.52 -7.25
CA GLU A 405 -19.51 -14.45 -8.61
C GLU A 405 -19.38 -13.08 -9.26
N TYR A 406 -19.39 -12.03 -8.47
CA TYR A 406 -19.42 -10.65 -8.94
C TYR A 406 -18.22 -9.86 -8.42
N ARG A 407 -17.84 -8.82 -9.17
CA ARG A 407 -16.87 -7.81 -8.74
C ARG A 407 -17.52 -6.85 -7.77
N ALA A 408 -16.70 -6.17 -6.99
CA ALA A 408 -17.18 -5.15 -6.05
C ALA A 408 -17.92 -4.04 -6.80
N SER A 409 -19.17 -3.78 -6.41
CA SER A 409 -20.05 -2.83 -7.11
C SER A 409 -19.66 -1.37 -6.89
N PHE A 410 -18.96 -1.06 -5.79
CA PHE A 410 -18.53 0.30 -5.46
C PHE A 410 -17.49 0.87 -6.44
N ILE A 411 -16.77 0.01 -7.19
CA ILE A 411 -15.83 0.44 -8.23
C ILE A 411 -16.57 0.72 -9.55
N SER A 412 -17.85 0.34 -9.65
CA SER A 412 -18.67 0.43 -10.87
C SER A 412 -18.00 -0.15 -12.11
N PRO A 413 -17.52 -1.43 -12.07
CA PRO A 413 -16.81 -2.02 -13.18
C PRO A 413 -17.76 -2.22 -14.38
N LYS A 414 -17.27 -2.02 -15.61
CA LYS A 414 -18.03 -2.23 -16.85
C LYS A 414 -18.59 -3.66 -16.94
N LYS A 415 -17.82 -4.65 -16.46
CA LYS A 415 -18.24 -6.05 -16.40
C LYS A 415 -18.35 -6.49 -14.94
N GLN A 416 -19.57 -6.49 -14.41
CA GLN A 416 -19.83 -6.84 -13.00
C GLN A 416 -19.57 -8.31 -12.68
N LYS A 417 -19.93 -9.24 -13.61
CA LYS A 417 -19.77 -10.67 -13.39
C LYS A 417 -18.31 -11.09 -13.53
N ALA A 418 -17.76 -11.70 -12.47
CA ALA A 418 -16.38 -12.20 -12.45
C ALA A 418 -16.30 -13.66 -12.89
N GLN A 419 -17.21 -14.52 -12.39
CA GLN A 419 -17.22 -15.95 -12.70
C GLN A 419 -18.65 -16.50 -12.78
N ALA A 420 -18.80 -17.73 -13.27
CA ALA A 420 -20.11 -18.39 -13.35
C ALA A 420 -20.61 -18.76 -11.95
N LYS A 421 -21.95 -18.85 -11.77
CA LYS A 421 -22.60 -19.25 -10.52
C LYS A 421 -22.09 -20.59 -10.00
N ILE A 422 -21.76 -21.52 -10.92
CA ILE A 422 -21.14 -22.81 -10.60
C ILE A 422 -19.72 -22.81 -11.20
N SER A 423 -18.76 -22.26 -10.46
CA SER A 423 -17.35 -22.23 -10.87
C SER A 423 -16.71 -23.63 -10.83
N MET A 424 -17.17 -24.52 -9.92
CA MET A 424 -16.71 -25.90 -9.81
C MET A 424 -17.58 -26.85 -10.62
N LYS A 425 -17.54 -26.74 -11.96
CA LYS A 425 -18.38 -27.56 -12.88
C LYS A 425 -18.25 -29.06 -12.68
N TRP A 426 -17.10 -29.57 -12.22
CA TRP A 426 -16.88 -30.98 -11.92
C TRP A 426 -17.76 -31.51 -10.77
N LYS A 427 -18.26 -30.62 -9.88
CA LYS A 427 -19.22 -31.01 -8.85
C LYS A 427 -20.65 -31.13 -9.37
N SER A 428 -21.01 -30.35 -10.39
CA SER A 428 -22.35 -30.38 -10.99
C SER A 428 -22.56 -31.54 -11.98
N GLY A 429 -21.48 -32.15 -12.45
CA GLY A 429 -21.53 -33.29 -13.41
C GLY A 429 -21.63 -34.68 -12.77
N LYS A 430 -21.50 -34.80 -11.45
CA LYS A 430 -21.82 -36.05 -10.75
C LYS A 430 -23.32 -36.12 -10.57
N LYS A 431 -24.04 -36.66 -11.56
CA LYS A 431 -25.28 -37.39 -11.25
C LYS A 431 -24.85 -38.53 -10.30
N GLU A 432 -25.38 -38.51 -9.10
CA GLU A 432 -25.24 -39.66 -8.19
C GLU A 432 -25.67 -40.92 -8.93
N PRO A 433 -24.96 -42.05 -8.71
CA PRO A 433 -25.28 -43.31 -9.33
C PRO A 433 -26.66 -43.81 -8.94
#